data_9d9142d1378eb9ee742675da124ab73c
#
_entry.id   9d9142d1378eb9ee742675da124ab73c
#
_cell.length_a   1.000
_cell.length_b   1.000
_cell.length_c   1.000
_cell.angle_alpha   90.00
_cell.angle_beta   90.00
_cell.angle_gamma   90.00
#
_symmetry.space_group_name_H-M   'P 1'
#
loop_
_entity.id
_entity.type
_entity.pdbx_description
1 polymer ?
#
loop_
_entity_poly.entity_id
_entity_poly.type
_entity_poly.pdbx_seq_one_letter_code
_entity_poly.pdbx_strand_id
1 'polypeptide(L)'
;MKSKIALTFDKCKKAKRPALITYTVAGDNTKNNSLKILNKISKHADILELGFPHNTPIADGGQIQGSSHRALENGIKLKDVFQIVKKFKKNNLSKPLVLMGYYNLIYQKGENNFLKSCKSSGVDGLIIVDLPYPENKNFSYKCKKRSINFIQLLSPTTSKDRMKKIIKDSH
;
A
#
# COMPACT_ATOMS: atom_id res chain seq x y z
N MET A 1 16.03 -9.02 -10.24
CA MET A 1 15.98 -9.46 -8.82
C MET A 1 14.51 -9.53 -8.40
N LYS A 2 14.08 -10.59 -7.68
CA LYS A 2 12.71 -10.69 -7.15
C LYS A 2 12.43 -9.59 -6.12
N SER A 3 11.21 -9.06 -6.09
CA SER A 3 10.79 -8.08 -5.08
C SER A 3 10.69 -8.72 -3.68
N LYS A 4 10.75 -7.90 -2.63
CA LYS A 4 10.57 -8.39 -1.25
C LYS A 4 9.21 -9.06 -1.05
N ILE A 5 8.16 -8.54 -1.71
CA ILE A 5 6.81 -9.14 -1.69
C ILE A 5 6.87 -10.54 -2.27
N ALA A 6 7.45 -10.71 -3.47
CA ALA A 6 7.59 -12.02 -4.11
C ALA A 6 8.42 -13.00 -3.26
N LEU A 7 9.54 -12.55 -2.68
CA LEU A 7 10.37 -13.37 -1.79
C LEU A 7 9.59 -13.82 -0.54
N THR A 8 8.71 -12.96 -0.02
CA THR A 8 7.86 -13.29 1.14
C THR A 8 6.84 -14.36 0.78
N PHE A 9 6.17 -14.26 -0.37
CA PHE A 9 5.26 -15.29 -0.84
C PHE A 9 5.98 -16.62 -1.10
N ASP A 10 7.17 -16.59 -1.71
CA ASP A 10 8.00 -17.80 -1.91
C ASP A 10 8.34 -18.47 -0.57
N LYS A 11 8.69 -17.69 0.46
CA LYS A 11 8.96 -18.20 1.81
C LYS A 11 7.72 -18.86 2.43
N CYS A 12 6.56 -18.21 2.35
CA CYS A 12 5.31 -18.78 2.87
C CYS A 12 4.93 -20.05 2.13
N LYS A 13 5.08 -20.10 0.80
CA LYS A 13 4.83 -21.29 -0.02
C LYS A 13 5.75 -22.45 0.38
N LYS A 14 7.05 -22.19 0.58
CA LYS A 14 8.00 -23.22 1.08
C LYS A 14 7.60 -23.74 2.45
N ALA A 15 7.07 -22.88 3.31
CA ALA A 15 6.55 -23.25 4.64
C ALA A 15 5.13 -23.88 4.60
N LYS A 16 4.57 -24.10 3.39
CA LYS A 16 3.22 -24.68 3.17
C LYS A 16 2.11 -23.96 3.93
N ARG A 17 2.19 -22.65 4.04
CA ARG A 17 1.18 -21.81 4.69
C ARG A 17 0.84 -20.56 3.86
N PRO A 18 -0.36 -19.97 4.04
CA PRO A 18 -0.69 -18.68 3.47
C PRO A 18 0.18 -17.55 4.07
N ALA A 19 0.31 -16.45 3.35
CA ALA A 19 0.88 -15.21 3.88
C ALA A 19 -0.19 -14.44 4.65
N LEU A 20 0.14 -13.96 5.84
CA LEU A 20 -0.70 -13.04 6.60
C LEU A 20 -0.38 -11.61 6.20
N ILE A 21 -1.36 -10.92 5.62
CA ILE A 21 -1.30 -9.49 5.28
C ILE A 21 -2.22 -8.75 6.24
N THR A 22 -1.71 -7.71 6.89
CA THR A 22 -2.50 -6.92 7.84
C THR A 22 -2.62 -5.48 7.36
N TYR A 23 -3.81 -4.91 7.45
CA TYR A 23 -4.11 -3.54 7.08
C TYR A 23 -4.31 -2.64 8.31
N THR A 24 -3.79 -1.41 8.26
CA THR A 24 -4.07 -0.35 9.23
C THR A 24 -4.07 1.01 8.55
N VAL A 25 -4.83 1.98 9.06
CA VAL A 25 -4.83 3.35 8.56
C VAL A 25 -3.75 4.18 9.26
N ALA A 26 -2.94 4.90 8.48
CA ALA A 26 -1.91 5.79 9.01
C ALA A 26 -2.54 6.96 9.77
N GLY A 27 -2.10 7.18 11.00
CA GLY A 27 -2.53 8.32 11.81
C GLY A 27 -3.84 8.12 12.56
N ASP A 28 -4.49 6.95 12.45
CA ASP A 28 -5.62 6.64 13.33
C ASP A 28 -5.17 6.75 14.77
N ASN A 29 -5.87 7.58 15.55
CA ASN A 29 -5.46 8.10 16.85
C ASN A 29 -4.28 9.09 16.77
N THR A 30 -3.06 8.62 16.58
CA THR A 30 -1.86 9.46 16.47
C THR A 30 -0.80 8.86 15.55
N LYS A 31 0.11 9.71 15.03
CA LYS A 31 1.26 9.26 14.23
C LYS A 31 2.15 8.26 14.98
N ASN A 32 2.36 8.50 16.29
CA ASN A 32 3.17 7.62 17.13
C ASN A 32 2.50 6.27 17.37
N ASN A 33 1.18 6.24 17.54
CA ASN A 33 0.43 4.99 17.67
C ASN A 33 0.49 4.16 16.39
N SER A 34 0.37 4.77 15.22
CA SER A 34 0.54 4.05 13.95
C SER A 34 1.89 3.34 13.87
N LEU A 35 2.98 4.01 14.26
CA LEU A 35 4.30 3.39 14.28
C LEU A 35 4.39 2.25 15.31
N LYS A 36 3.82 2.43 16.50
CA LYS A 36 3.77 1.37 17.54
C LYS A 36 2.97 0.15 17.05
N ILE A 37 1.82 0.37 16.41
CA ILE A 37 0.98 -0.69 15.85
C ILE A 37 1.76 -1.44 14.77
N LEU A 38 2.34 -0.74 13.78
CA LEU A 38 3.15 -1.37 12.73
C LEU A 38 4.28 -2.23 13.31
N ASN A 39 5.00 -1.75 14.31
CA ASN A 39 6.08 -2.52 14.96
C ASN A 39 5.55 -3.74 15.71
N LYS A 40 4.37 -3.68 16.32
CA LYS A 40 3.77 -4.82 17.02
C LYS A 40 3.28 -5.87 16.04
N ILE A 41 2.47 -5.49 15.07
CA ILE A 41 1.88 -6.42 14.10
C ILE A 41 2.92 -7.01 13.14
N SER A 42 4.03 -6.29 12.85
CA SER A 42 5.11 -6.79 11.97
C SER A 42 5.77 -8.07 12.48
N LYS A 43 5.67 -8.37 13.78
CA LYS A 43 6.19 -9.60 14.38
C LYS A 43 5.40 -10.84 13.93
N HIS A 44 4.13 -10.67 13.57
CA HIS A 44 3.20 -11.74 13.22
C HIS A 44 2.80 -11.73 11.74
N ALA A 45 2.67 -10.54 11.14
CA ALA A 45 2.31 -10.40 9.73
C ALA A 45 3.52 -10.65 8.81
N ASP A 46 3.25 -11.22 7.64
CA ASP A 46 4.25 -11.42 6.59
C ASP A 46 4.44 -10.15 5.76
N ILE A 47 3.35 -9.46 5.45
CA ILE A 47 3.31 -8.20 4.70
C ILE A 47 2.44 -7.21 5.48
N LEU A 48 2.87 -5.97 5.54
CA LEU A 48 2.07 -4.90 6.11
C LEU A 48 1.44 -4.04 5.01
N GLU A 49 0.19 -3.70 5.20
CA GLU A 49 -0.53 -2.76 4.35
C GLU A 49 -0.92 -1.54 5.19
N LEU A 50 -0.52 -0.36 4.75
CA LEU A 50 -0.76 0.90 5.43
C LEU A 50 -1.58 1.81 4.53
N GLY A 51 -2.82 2.11 4.96
CA GLY A 51 -3.69 3.06 4.29
C GLY A 51 -3.23 4.51 4.51
N PHE A 52 -3.13 5.30 3.44
CA PHE A 52 -3.08 6.75 3.58
C PHE A 52 -4.50 7.30 3.54
N PRO A 53 -4.95 8.03 4.61
CA PRO A 53 -6.34 8.38 4.79
C PRO A 53 -6.84 9.33 3.70
N HIS A 54 -8.11 9.16 3.32
CA HIS A 54 -8.81 9.97 2.35
C HIS A 54 -10.16 10.42 2.93
N ASN A 55 -10.63 11.61 2.58
CA ASN A 55 -11.87 12.18 3.09
C ASN A 55 -13.14 11.52 2.53
N THR A 56 -13.03 10.88 1.37
CA THR A 56 -14.17 10.23 0.68
C THR A 56 -13.78 8.81 0.26
N PRO A 57 -13.57 7.88 1.23
CA PRO A 57 -13.07 6.53 0.94
C PRO A 57 -14.23 5.60 0.53
N ILE A 58 -14.80 5.83 -0.66
CA ILE A 58 -16.03 5.20 -1.15
C ILE A 58 -15.96 3.68 -1.33
N ALA A 59 -14.76 3.12 -1.48
CA ALA A 59 -14.56 1.68 -1.63
C ALA A 59 -14.29 0.97 -0.29
N ASP A 60 -14.22 1.71 0.82
CA ASP A 60 -13.92 1.17 2.13
C ASP A 60 -15.19 0.96 2.96
N GLY A 61 -15.18 -0.05 3.83
CA GLY A 61 -16.25 -0.27 4.81
C GLY A 61 -16.17 0.72 5.98
N GLY A 62 -17.27 0.83 6.75
CA GLY A 62 -17.46 1.82 7.81
C GLY A 62 -16.32 1.89 8.85
N GLN A 63 -15.69 0.77 9.19
CA GLN A 63 -14.57 0.75 10.13
C GLN A 63 -13.34 1.50 9.57
N ILE A 64 -13.03 1.28 8.30
CA ILE A 64 -11.90 1.94 7.63
C ILE A 64 -12.23 3.41 7.36
N GLN A 65 -13.46 3.72 6.97
CA GLN A 65 -13.94 5.10 6.83
C GLN A 65 -13.78 5.86 8.15
N GLY A 66 -14.23 5.27 9.27
CA GLY A 66 -14.07 5.85 10.60
C GLY A 66 -12.61 6.07 11.01
N SER A 67 -11.72 5.10 10.70
CA SER A 67 -10.28 5.23 10.92
C SER A 67 -9.66 6.37 10.10
N SER A 68 -10.05 6.49 8.83
CA SER A 68 -9.59 7.58 7.96
C SER A 68 -10.06 8.93 8.46
N HIS A 69 -11.32 9.03 8.91
CA HIS A 69 -11.88 10.26 9.46
C HIS A 69 -11.12 10.71 10.70
N ARG A 70 -10.95 9.84 11.71
CA ARG A 70 -10.15 10.15 12.92
C ARG A 70 -8.72 10.57 12.58
N ALA A 71 -8.09 9.90 11.61
CA ALA A 71 -6.75 10.26 11.19
C ALA A 71 -6.68 11.68 10.60
N LEU A 72 -7.66 12.04 9.75
CA LEU A 72 -7.73 13.38 9.14
C LEU A 72 -8.05 14.47 10.17
N GLU A 73 -8.96 14.22 11.12
CA GLU A 73 -9.25 15.13 12.24
C GLU A 73 -7.99 15.37 13.09
N ASN A 74 -7.16 14.36 13.29
CA ASN A 74 -5.86 14.48 13.95
C ASN A 74 -4.76 15.14 13.09
N GLY A 75 -5.11 15.68 11.93
CA GLY A 75 -4.23 16.46 11.07
C GLY A 75 -3.15 15.65 10.37
N ILE A 76 -3.37 14.33 10.13
CA ILE A 76 -2.45 13.52 9.33
C ILE A 76 -2.37 14.06 7.91
N LYS A 77 -1.17 14.16 7.37
CA LYS A 77 -0.91 14.55 5.98
C LYS A 77 -0.12 13.46 5.28
N LEU A 78 -0.18 13.43 3.96
CA LEU A 78 0.57 12.43 3.17
C LEU A 78 2.08 12.41 3.49
N LYS A 79 2.68 13.57 3.80
CA LYS A 79 4.08 13.65 4.25
C LYS A 79 4.34 12.85 5.54
N ASP A 80 3.36 12.81 6.44
CA ASP A 80 3.49 12.09 7.71
C ASP A 80 3.41 10.58 7.51
N VAL A 81 2.59 10.13 6.54
CA VAL A 81 2.54 8.72 6.14
C VAL A 81 3.94 8.24 5.69
N PHE A 82 4.61 9.01 4.82
CA PHE A 82 5.98 8.68 4.42
C PHE A 82 6.97 8.69 5.58
N GLN A 83 6.81 9.59 6.55
CA GLN A 83 7.65 9.60 7.75
C GLN A 83 7.42 8.36 8.63
N ILE A 84 6.16 7.93 8.80
CA ILE A 84 5.82 6.69 9.52
C ILE A 84 6.49 5.50 8.84
N VAL A 85 6.35 5.37 7.51
CA VAL A 85 6.99 4.30 6.75
C VAL A 85 8.50 4.33 6.92
N LYS A 86 9.14 5.50 6.75
CA LYS A 86 10.60 5.66 6.88
C LYS A 86 11.09 5.26 8.26
N LYS A 87 10.40 5.69 9.34
CA LYS A 87 10.74 5.31 10.71
C LYS A 87 10.58 3.80 10.94
N PHE A 88 9.50 3.21 10.44
CA PHE A 88 9.28 1.77 10.52
C PHE A 88 10.39 0.99 9.80
N LYS A 89 10.72 1.38 8.57
CA LYS A 89 11.73 0.73 7.74
C LYS A 89 13.14 0.81 8.30
N LYS A 90 13.45 1.80 9.13
CA LYS A 90 14.77 1.92 9.76
C LYS A 90 15.17 0.64 10.51
N ASN A 91 14.22 0.01 11.19
CA ASN A 91 14.46 -1.22 11.97
C ASN A 91 13.84 -2.49 11.34
N ASN A 92 13.13 -2.36 10.22
CA ASN A 92 12.37 -3.44 9.59
C ASN A 92 12.59 -3.48 8.07
N LEU A 93 13.85 -3.41 7.63
CA LEU A 93 14.21 -3.22 6.22
C LEU A 93 13.72 -4.37 5.31
N SER A 94 13.71 -5.59 5.82
CA SER A 94 13.29 -6.80 5.10
C SER A 94 11.78 -7.00 5.05
N LYS A 95 11.02 -6.40 5.98
CA LYS A 95 9.56 -6.55 6.07
C LYS A 95 8.88 -5.78 4.93
N PRO A 96 8.14 -6.43 4.01
CA PRO A 96 7.42 -5.72 2.97
C PRO A 96 6.34 -4.82 3.55
N LEU A 97 6.23 -3.61 2.97
CA LEU A 97 5.18 -2.65 3.29
C LEU A 97 4.58 -2.10 2.01
N VAL A 98 3.27 -2.24 1.91
CA VAL A 98 2.43 -1.74 0.81
C VAL A 98 1.69 -0.50 1.31
N LEU A 99 1.62 0.56 0.51
CA LEU A 99 0.69 1.66 0.75
C LEU A 99 -0.58 1.45 -0.06
N MET A 100 -1.73 1.68 0.57
CA MET A 100 -3.03 1.66 -0.07
C MET A 100 -3.72 3.01 0.06
N GLY A 101 -4.42 3.44 -0.99
CA GLY A 101 -5.24 4.65 -0.94
C GLY A 101 -5.80 5.06 -2.28
N TYR A 102 -6.15 6.34 -2.39
CA TYR A 102 -6.89 6.91 -3.52
C TYR A 102 -6.00 7.80 -4.38
N TYR A 103 -6.28 7.79 -5.69
CA TYR A 103 -5.43 8.44 -6.69
C TYR A 103 -5.39 9.97 -6.58
N ASN A 104 -6.46 10.59 -6.11
CA ASN A 104 -6.53 12.05 -6.00
C ASN A 104 -5.34 12.67 -5.25
N LEU A 105 -4.92 12.09 -4.12
CA LEU A 105 -3.76 12.57 -3.35
C LEU A 105 -2.44 12.40 -4.11
N ILE A 106 -2.35 11.37 -4.95
CA ILE A 106 -1.20 11.13 -5.82
C ILE A 106 -1.16 12.16 -6.93
N TYR A 107 -2.31 12.41 -7.55
CA TYR A 107 -2.47 13.41 -8.61
C TYR A 107 -2.08 14.82 -8.13
N GLN A 108 -2.61 15.24 -6.99
CA GLN A 108 -2.30 16.55 -6.39
C GLN A 108 -0.81 16.72 -6.06
N LYS A 109 -0.15 15.65 -5.57
CA LYS A 109 1.29 15.67 -5.29
C LYS A 109 2.13 15.62 -6.57
N GLY A 110 1.56 15.15 -7.67
CA GLY A 110 2.25 14.72 -8.87
C GLY A 110 2.85 13.31 -8.73
N GLU A 111 2.53 12.42 -9.68
CA GLU A 111 2.92 11.00 -9.64
C GLU A 111 4.42 10.79 -9.41
N ASN A 112 5.27 11.55 -10.11
CA ASN A 112 6.72 11.40 -9.98
C ASN A 112 7.23 11.76 -8.58
N ASN A 113 6.68 12.83 -7.97
CA ASN A 113 7.03 13.27 -6.62
C ASN A 113 6.51 12.28 -5.56
N PHE A 114 5.31 11.72 -5.79
CA PHE A 114 4.74 10.68 -4.94
C PHE A 114 5.62 9.43 -4.96
N LEU A 115 5.95 8.92 -6.15
CA LEU A 115 6.78 7.72 -6.31
C LEU A 115 8.22 7.91 -5.80
N LYS A 116 8.79 9.11 -5.95
CA LYS A 116 10.07 9.48 -5.32
C LYS A 116 9.98 9.39 -3.79
N SER A 117 8.88 9.89 -3.20
CA SER A 117 8.64 9.79 -1.76
C SER A 117 8.43 8.34 -1.31
N CYS A 118 7.69 7.52 -2.07
CA CYS A 118 7.55 6.08 -1.81
C CYS A 118 8.92 5.39 -1.77
N LYS A 119 9.74 5.61 -2.79
CA LYS A 119 11.07 4.98 -2.88
C LYS A 119 11.98 5.39 -1.73
N SER A 120 12.04 6.68 -1.43
CA SER A 120 12.91 7.21 -0.36
C SER A 120 12.47 6.82 1.05
N SER A 121 11.19 6.51 1.25
CA SER A 121 10.65 6.02 2.53
C SER A 121 10.74 4.50 2.68
N GLY A 122 10.96 3.75 1.58
CA GLY A 122 11.09 2.30 1.60
C GLY A 122 9.78 1.54 1.36
N VAL A 123 8.81 2.15 0.68
CA VAL A 123 7.58 1.48 0.21
C VAL A 123 7.95 0.41 -0.81
N ASP A 124 7.43 -0.80 -0.65
CA ASP A 124 7.68 -1.94 -1.53
C ASP A 124 6.57 -2.14 -2.58
N GLY A 125 5.35 -1.71 -2.29
CA GLY A 125 4.20 -1.86 -3.18
C GLY A 125 3.14 -0.79 -2.99
N LEU A 126 2.25 -0.67 -3.98
CA LEU A 126 1.13 0.27 -3.99
C LEU A 126 -0.15 -0.44 -4.42
N ILE A 127 -1.27 -0.14 -3.73
CA ILE A 127 -2.65 -0.42 -4.13
C ILE A 127 -3.34 0.92 -4.29
N ILE A 128 -3.82 1.25 -5.50
CA ILE A 128 -4.59 2.46 -5.75
C ILE A 128 -6.00 2.05 -6.16
N VAL A 129 -6.93 2.28 -5.26
CA VAL A 129 -8.28 1.68 -5.28
C VAL A 129 -9.10 2.16 -6.47
N ASP A 130 -8.98 3.43 -6.81
CA ASP A 130 -9.75 4.16 -7.83
C ASP A 130 -8.97 4.40 -9.13
N LEU A 131 -7.88 3.67 -9.37
CA LEU A 131 -7.11 3.74 -10.61
C LEU A 131 -7.12 2.37 -11.32
N PRO A 132 -8.22 2.00 -12.01
CA PRO A 132 -8.38 0.71 -12.62
C PRO A 132 -7.64 0.59 -13.97
N TYR A 133 -7.59 -0.62 -14.50
CA TYR A 133 -7.16 -0.88 -15.88
C TYR A 133 -8.25 -0.42 -16.88
N PRO A 134 -7.91 0.26 -17.99
CA PRO A 134 -6.56 0.49 -18.54
C PRO A 134 -5.90 1.82 -18.12
N GLU A 135 -6.56 2.67 -17.34
CA GLU A 135 -6.11 4.02 -16.97
C GLU A 135 -4.81 4.00 -16.15
N ASN A 136 -4.59 2.91 -15.41
CA ASN A 136 -3.42 2.72 -14.56
C ASN A 136 -2.11 2.40 -15.30
N LYS A 137 -2.13 2.12 -16.61
CA LYS A 137 -0.96 1.63 -17.37
C LYS A 137 0.29 2.51 -17.22
N ASN A 138 0.10 3.82 -17.38
CA ASN A 138 1.21 4.77 -17.28
C ASN A 138 1.78 4.81 -15.85
N PHE A 139 0.90 4.83 -14.84
CA PHE A 139 1.30 4.82 -13.45
C PHE A 139 2.00 3.52 -13.06
N SER A 140 1.46 2.38 -13.47
CA SER A 140 2.07 1.04 -13.29
C SER A 140 3.49 0.99 -13.88
N TYR A 141 3.67 1.47 -15.12
CA TYR A 141 5.00 1.57 -15.75
C TYR A 141 5.97 2.44 -14.93
N LYS A 142 5.52 3.59 -14.40
CA LYS A 142 6.33 4.45 -13.53
C LYS A 142 6.72 3.77 -12.22
N CYS A 143 5.82 2.96 -11.64
CA CYS A 143 6.08 2.14 -10.46
C CYS A 143 7.18 1.10 -10.75
N LYS A 144 7.03 0.37 -11.85
CA LYS A 144 7.99 -0.66 -12.30
C LYS A 144 9.39 -0.11 -12.46
N LYS A 145 9.54 1.05 -13.11
CA LYS A 145 10.84 1.74 -13.26
C LYS A 145 11.52 2.07 -11.93
N ARG A 146 10.77 2.17 -10.84
CA ARG A 146 11.28 2.48 -9.49
C ARG A 146 11.36 1.25 -8.58
N SER A 147 11.10 0.05 -9.13
CA SER A 147 11.05 -1.20 -8.37
C SER A 147 10.04 -1.14 -7.21
N ILE A 148 8.88 -0.53 -7.46
CA ILE A 148 7.73 -0.52 -6.58
C ILE A 148 6.68 -1.41 -7.22
N ASN A 149 6.21 -2.45 -6.53
CA ASN A 149 5.16 -3.31 -7.04
C ASN A 149 3.84 -2.53 -7.16
N PHE A 150 3.15 -2.65 -8.30
CA PHE A 150 1.81 -2.12 -8.46
C PHE A 150 0.80 -3.27 -8.41
N ILE A 151 0.03 -3.32 -7.31
CA ILE A 151 -0.91 -4.39 -7.02
C ILE A 151 -2.29 -3.94 -7.48
N GLN A 152 -2.89 -4.71 -8.37
CA GLN A 152 -4.20 -4.40 -8.93
C GLN A 152 -5.28 -5.23 -8.26
N LEU A 153 -6.44 -4.60 -8.04
CA LEU A 153 -7.61 -5.23 -7.46
C LEU A 153 -8.46 -5.91 -8.54
N LEU A 154 -8.97 -7.08 -8.20
CA LEU A 154 -9.95 -7.81 -8.99
C LEU A 154 -11.19 -8.06 -8.12
N SER A 155 -12.37 -7.99 -8.71
CA SER A 155 -13.63 -8.36 -8.05
C SER A 155 -14.10 -9.75 -8.51
N PRO A 156 -14.98 -10.42 -7.76
CA PRO A 156 -15.60 -11.67 -8.19
C PRO A 156 -16.36 -11.55 -9.51
N THR A 157 -16.83 -10.35 -9.85
CA THR A 157 -17.54 -10.04 -11.10
C THR A 157 -16.61 -9.70 -12.26
N THR A 158 -15.29 -9.66 -12.07
CA THR A 158 -14.33 -9.39 -13.15
C THR A 158 -14.33 -10.54 -14.14
N SER A 159 -14.63 -10.26 -15.43
CA SER A 159 -14.62 -11.28 -16.47
C SER A 159 -13.21 -11.86 -16.69
N LYS A 160 -13.14 -13.12 -17.14
CA LYS A 160 -11.86 -13.81 -17.38
C LYS A 160 -10.95 -13.05 -18.35
N ASP A 161 -11.52 -12.46 -19.40
CA ASP A 161 -10.71 -11.72 -20.41
C ASP A 161 -10.19 -10.40 -19.86
N ARG A 162 -11.00 -9.69 -19.04
CA ARG A 162 -10.54 -8.50 -18.34
C ARG A 162 -9.46 -8.85 -17.30
N MET A 163 -9.63 -9.93 -16.55
CA MET A 163 -8.64 -10.45 -15.61
C MET A 163 -7.29 -10.71 -16.27
N LYS A 164 -7.26 -11.40 -17.42
CA LYS A 164 -6.02 -11.67 -18.20
C LYS A 164 -5.30 -10.36 -18.57
N LYS A 165 -6.04 -9.34 -19.00
CA LYS A 165 -5.48 -8.02 -19.34
C LYS A 165 -4.88 -7.33 -18.12
N ILE A 166 -5.58 -7.33 -16.99
CA ILE A 166 -5.14 -6.71 -15.74
C ILE A 166 -3.87 -7.39 -15.21
N ILE A 167 -3.84 -8.74 -15.19
CA ILE A 167 -2.70 -9.51 -14.67
C ILE A 167 -1.44 -9.27 -15.51
N LYS A 168 -1.57 -9.09 -16.82
CA LYS A 168 -0.42 -8.82 -17.69
C LYS A 168 0.35 -7.56 -17.32
N ASP A 169 -0.33 -6.54 -16.79
CA ASP A 169 0.25 -5.26 -16.41
C ASP A 169 0.50 -5.14 -14.89
N SER A 170 0.23 -6.22 -14.13
CA SER A 170 0.50 -6.31 -12.69
C SER A 170 1.94 -6.77 -12.42
N HIS A 171 2.58 -6.22 -11.42
CA HIS A 171 3.96 -6.59 -11.07
C HIS A 171 4.29 -6.34 -9.59
#